data_586d902c4c8e4c079a4f629417c1f77e
#
_entry.id   586d902c4c8e4c079a4f629417c1f77e
#
_cell.length_a   1.000
_cell.length_b   1.000
_cell.length_c   1.000
_cell.angle_alpha   90.00
_cell.angle_beta   90.00
_cell.angle_gamma   90.00
#
_symmetry.space_group_name_H-M   'P 1'
#
loop_
_entity.id
_entity.type
_entity.pdbx_description
1 polymer ?
#
loop_
_entity_poly.entity_id
_entity_poly.type
_entity_poly.pdbx_seq_one_letter_code
_entity_poly.pdbx_strand_id
1 'polypeptide(L)'
;WGINIEEGYAEEKWSGFNPIKRESKGIMDLGGLNVAILLEVPGPLGSGGWTAGLYIDEKASDDAADALAVIFSGQAGGQTGWFRHMIANFLGVKRCSISYKETDDGWSFTIPEILDGRIEHEPGKDRGEVVKVSNLKYWVAPEIIVCKGSKRSRIRDHGRNWDFTGGSAEYCAVDWAG
;
A
#
# COMPACT_ATOMS: atom_id res chain seq x y z
N TRP A 1 -2.39 -4.66 -0.07
CA TRP A 1 -1.03 -4.13 -0.03
C TRP A 1 -0.80 -3.35 1.25
N GLY A 2 0.40 -3.51 1.84
CA GLY A 2 0.92 -2.65 2.89
C GLY A 2 2.12 -1.87 2.35
N ILE A 3 2.20 -0.58 2.64
CA ILE A 3 3.25 0.33 2.20
C ILE A 3 3.80 1.02 3.43
N ASN A 4 5.09 0.85 3.69
CA ASN A 4 5.84 1.64 4.65
C ASN A 4 6.57 2.75 3.89
N ILE A 5 6.36 3.98 4.28
CA ILE A 5 6.98 5.15 3.65
C ILE A 5 8.25 5.48 4.44
N GLU A 6 9.41 5.10 3.92
CA GLU A 6 10.70 5.43 4.54
C GLU A 6 11.00 6.91 4.35
N GLU A 7 10.90 7.40 3.11
CA GLU A 7 10.99 8.80 2.75
C GLU A 7 9.84 9.14 1.81
N GLY A 8 9.16 10.24 2.04
CA GLY A 8 8.08 10.68 1.18
C GLY A 8 7.66 12.10 1.49
N TYR A 9 7.31 12.84 0.44
CA TYR A 9 6.92 14.23 0.54
C TYR A 9 5.69 14.51 -0.32
N ALA A 10 4.81 15.36 0.16
CA ALA A 10 3.69 15.88 -0.61
C ALA A 10 3.65 17.40 -0.53
N GLU A 11 3.18 18.05 -1.58
CA GLU A 11 2.90 19.48 -1.51
C GLU A 11 1.66 19.72 -0.64
N GLU A 12 1.68 20.73 0.22
CA GLU A 12 0.55 21.08 1.09
C GLU A 12 -0.76 21.42 0.35
N LYS A 13 -0.67 21.69 -0.97
CA LYS A 13 -1.88 21.88 -1.81
C LYS A 13 -2.83 20.68 -1.81
N TRP A 14 -2.32 19.50 -1.46
CA TRP A 14 -3.11 18.28 -1.35
C TRP A 14 -3.78 18.10 0.02
N SER A 15 -3.46 18.97 0.98
CA SER A 15 -4.11 19.00 2.27
C SER A 15 -5.53 19.57 2.14
N GLY A 16 -6.49 18.77 2.50
CA GLY A 16 -7.90 19.14 2.53
C GLY A 16 -8.65 18.96 1.22
N PHE A 17 -9.70 18.18 1.28
CA PHE A 17 -10.72 18.03 0.22
C PHE A 17 -11.50 19.34 -0.04
N ASN A 18 -11.02 20.47 0.52
CA ASN A 18 -11.66 21.77 0.39
C ASN A 18 -11.00 22.57 -0.74
N PRO A 19 -11.62 22.69 -1.92
CA PRO A 19 -11.06 23.40 -3.07
C PRO A 19 -10.85 24.91 -2.84
N ILE A 20 -11.23 25.45 -1.69
CA ILE A 20 -11.17 26.89 -1.38
C ILE A 20 -9.87 27.28 -0.68
N LYS A 21 -9.10 26.34 -0.11
CA LYS A 21 -7.80 26.62 0.51
C LYS A 21 -6.63 26.21 -0.41
N ARG A 22 -6.43 26.95 -1.49
CA ARG A 22 -5.34 26.74 -2.46
C ARG A 22 -4.14 27.66 -2.24
N GLU A 23 -3.71 27.85 -1.04
CA GLU A 23 -2.41 28.47 -0.79
C GLU A 23 -1.46 27.41 -0.25
N SER A 24 -0.76 26.74 -1.16
CA SER A 24 0.36 25.88 -0.84
C SER A 24 1.49 26.71 -0.21
N LYS A 25 1.88 26.38 1.02
CA LYS A 25 2.96 27.06 1.73
C LYS A 25 4.13 26.19 2.13
N GLY A 26 4.19 24.92 1.67
CA GLY A 26 5.27 24.04 2.07
C GLY A 26 5.27 22.67 1.43
N ILE A 27 6.24 21.89 1.84
CA ILE A 27 6.39 20.46 1.56
C ILE A 27 6.12 19.73 2.87
N MET A 28 5.21 18.78 2.83
CA MET A 28 4.81 17.96 3.96
C MET A 28 5.58 16.65 3.92
N ASP A 29 6.25 16.31 5.02
CA ASP A 29 6.93 15.04 5.19
C ASP A 29 5.91 13.92 5.49
N LEU A 30 5.99 12.84 4.74
CA LEU A 30 5.20 11.62 4.89
C LEU A 30 6.03 10.45 5.40
N GLY A 31 7.32 10.66 5.64
CA GLY A 31 8.24 9.63 6.12
C GLY A 31 7.81 9.02 7.45
N GLY A 32 8.01 7.74 7.63
CA GLY A 32 7.61 6.99 8.82
C GLY A 32 6.12 6.64 8.93
N LEU A 33 5.29 7.06 7.96
CA LEU A 33 3.89 6.69 7.90
C LEU A 33 3.66 5.38 7.15
N ASN A 34 2.57 4.72 7.48
CA ASN A 34 2.15 3.48 6.85
C ASN A 34 0.80 3.65 6.16
N VAL A 35 0.65 2.98 5.04
CA VAL A 35 -0.61 2.91 4.29
C VAL A 35 -0.90 1.46 3.91
N ALA A 36 -2.13 1.03 4.04
CA ALA A 36 -2.58 -0.25 3.49
C ALA A 36 -3.74 -0.04 2.53
N ILE A 37 -3.78 -0.85 1.48
CA ILE A 37 -4.83 -0.83 0.48
C ILE A 37 -5.43 -2.23 0.37
N LEU A 38 -6.72 -2.36 0.68
CA LEU A 38 -7.52 -3.51 0.31
C LEU A 38 -7.91 -3.34 -1.15
N LEU A 39 -7.62 -4.35 -1.98
CA LEU A 39 -8.03 -4.36 -3.38
C LEU A 39 -8.75 -5.67 -3.71
N GLU A 40 -9.91 -5.54 -4.31
CA GLU A 40 -10.65 -6.65 -4.91
C GLU A 40 -10.72 -6.41 -6.42
N VAL A 41 -10.08 -7.29 -7.16
CA VAL A 41 -9.92 -7.18 -8.62
C VAL A 41 -10.74 -8.28 -9.29
N PRO A 42 -11.83 -7.95 -9.99
CA PRO A 42 -12.78 -8.95 -10.47
C PRO A 42 -12.31 -9.76 -11.69
N GLY A 43 -11.18 -9.38 -12.28
CA GLY A 43 -10.68 -10.01 -13.50
C GLY A 43 -9.24 -9.61 -13.83
N PRO A 44 -8.85 -9.56 -15.10
CA PRO A 44 -7.53 -9.06 -15.49
C PRO A 44 -7.30 -7.64 -14.95
N LEU A 45 -6.08 -7.36 -14.49
CA LEU A 45 -5.73 -6.08 -13.86
C LEU A 45 -6.18 -4.84 -14.65
N GLY A 46 -6.03 -4.87 -15.98
CA GLY A 46 -6.39 -3.74 -16.84
C GLY A 46 -7.88 -3.58 -17.16
N SER A 47 -8.75 -4.49 -16.72
CA SER A 47 -10.18 -4.41 -17.04
C SER A 47 -10.98 -3.44 -16.15
N GLY A 48 -10.38 -2.88 -15.12
CA GLY A 48 -11.06 -2.00 -14.18
C GLY A 48 -12.08 -2.71 -13.30
N GLY A 49 -13.04 -1.95 -12.77
CA GLY A 49 -14.09 -2.51 -11.91
C GLY A 49 -13.61 -2.84 -10.49
N TRP A 50 -12.48 -2.30 -10.06
CA TRP A 50 -11.89 -2.61 -8.77
C TRP A 50 -12.69 -2.03 -7.61
N THR A 51 -12.72 -2.78 -6.52
CA THR A 51 -13.15 -2.28 -5.21
C THR A 51 -11.93 -2.03 -4.35
N ALA A 52 -11.82 -0.84 -3.78
CA ALA A 52 -10.67 -0.43 -2.97
C ALA A 52 -11.10 0.17 -1.63
N GLY A 53 -10.40 -0.20 -0.55
CA GLY A 53 -10.46 0.44 0.75
C GLY A 53 -9.07 0.89 1.18
N LEU A 54 -8.96 2.07 1.77
CA LEU A 54 -7.69 2.67 2.16
C LEU A 54 -7.59 2.76 3.69
N TYR A 55 -6.45 2.37 4.22
CA TYR A 55 -6.11 2.48 5.63
C TYR A 55 -4.87 3.36 5.75
N ILE A 56 -4.96 4.40 6.56
CA ILE A 56 -3.88 5.37 6.78
C ILE A 56 -3.49 5.35 8.25
N ASP A 57 -2.19 5.38 8.50
CA ASP A 57 -1.63 5.43 9.85
C ASP A 57 -2.26 6.56 10.68
N GLU A 58 -2.75 6.24 11.87
CA GLU A 58 -3.32 7.22 12.79
C GLU A 58 -2.32 8.28 13.25
N LYS A 59 -1.00 8.01 13.10
CA LYS A 59 0.06 8.98 13.37
C LYS A 59 0.11 10.13 12.36
N ALA A 60 -0.49 9.96 11.17
CA ALA A 60 -0.55 11.02 10.18
C ALA A 60 -1.32 12.23 10.74
N SER A 61 -0.84 13.44 10.48
CA SER A 61 -1.67 14.62 10.67
C SER A 61 -2.89 14.58 9.74
N ASP A 62 -3.89 15.42 9.95
CA ASP A 62 -5.05 15.45 9.07
C ASP A 62 -4.65 15.81 7.64
N ASP A 63 -3.76 16.79 7.47
CA ASP A 63 -3.24 17.18 6.17
C ASP A 63 -2.44 16.06 5.48
N ALA A 64 -1.62 15.32 6.24
CA ALA A 64 -0.90 14.17 5.71
C ALA A 64 -1.83 13.01 5.32
N ALA A 65 -2.87 12.76 6.12
CA ALA A 65 -3.87 11.75 5.80
C ALA A 65 -4.65 12.10 4.53
N ASP A 66 -5.03 13.35 4.36
CA ASP A 66 -5.69 13.83 3.15
C ASP A 66 -4.79 13.71 1.91
N ALA A 67 -3.49 14.08 2.04
CA ALA A 67 -2.52 13.92 0.97
C ALA A 67 -2.36 12.44 0.56
N LEU A 68 -2.20 11.55 1.54
CA LEU A 68 -2.12 10.11 1.30
C LEU A 68 -3.39 9.56 0.64
N ALA A 69 -4.56 10.03 1.04
CA ALA A 69 -5.82 9.64 0.41
C ALA A 69 -5.88 10.07 -1.07
N VAL A 70 -5.42 11.28 -1.39
CA VAL A 70 -5.33 11.78 -2.77
C VAL A 70 -4.33 10.98 -3.60
N ILE A 71 -3.16 10.68 -3.05
CA ILE A 71 -2.12 9.88 -3.71
C ILE A 71 -2.66 8.48 -4.03
N PHE A 72 -3.14 7.75 -3.02
CA PHE A 72 -3.52 6.35 -3.15
C PHE A 72 -4.91 6.11 -3.75
N SER A 73 -5.72 7.15 -3.93
CA SER A 73 -6.91 7.10 -4.80
C SER A 73 -6.59 7.37 -6.28
N GLY A 74 -5.34 7.71 -6.60
CA GLY A 74 -4.89 8.02 -7.95
C GLY A 74 -5.14 9.46 -8.41
N GLN A 75 -5.63 10.33 -7.53
CA GLN A 75 -5.96 11.71 -7.89
C GLN A 75 -4.72 12.61 -8.01
N ALA A 76 -3.63 12.26 -7.35
CA ALA A 76 -2.35 12.98 -7.44
C ALA A 76 -1.66 12.80 -8.81
N GLY A 77 -1.97 11.75 -9.54
CA GLY A 77 -1.25 11.40 -10.76
C GLY A 77 -0.08 10.45 -10.50
N GLY A 78 1.01 10.58 -11.27
CA GLY A 78 2.19 9.74 -11.11
C GLY A 78 1.92 8.25 -11.21
N GLN A 79 2.68 7.45 -10.48
CA GLN A 79 2.59 5.98 -10.51
C GLN A 79 1.24 5.45 -10.01
N THR A 80 0.60 6.15 -9.09
CA THR A 80 -0.74 5.76 -8.60
C THR A 80 -1.87 6.31 -9.46
N GLY A 81 -1.58 7.20 -10.41
CA GLY A 81 -2.58 7.91 -11.21
C GLY A 81 -3.54 7.03 -11.99
N TRP A 82 -3.14 5.81 -12.33
CA TRP A 82 -4.02 4.87 -13.03
C TRP A 82 -5.10 4.26 -12.14
N PHE A 83 -4.93 4.28 -10.81
CA PHE A 83 -5.95 3.79 -9.86
C PHE A 83 -7.31 4.45 -10.07
N ARG A 84 -7.33 5.75 -10.36
CA ARG A 84 -8.59 6.48 -10.64
C ARG A 84 -9.42 5.90 -11.78
N HIS A 85 -8.78 5.18 -12.70
CA HIS A 85 -9.45 4.54 -13.83
C HIS A 85 -9.83 3.08 -13.54
N MET A 86 -9.14 2.46 -12.59
CA MET A 86 -9.34 1.06 -12.22
C MET A 86 -10.39 0.91 -11.10
N ILE A 87 -10.38 1.83 -10.12
CA ILE A 87 -11.27 1.77 -8.96
C ILE A 87 -12.65 2.27 -9.34
N ALA A 88 -13.62 1.36 -9.39
CA ALA A 88 -15.02 1.67 -9.62
C ALA A 88 -15.81 1.83 -8.32
N ASN A 89 -15.37 1.16 -7.25
CA ASN A 89 -16.03 1.19 -5.95
C ASN A 89 -15.01 1.50 -4.85
N PHE A 90 -15.08 2.71 -4.32
CA PHE A 90 -14.21 3.14 -3.22
C PHE A 90 -14.93 3.04 -1.89
N LEU A 91 -14.43 2.18 -1.00
CA LEU A 91 -15.02 1.87 0.30
C LEU A 91 -14.71 2.93 1.37
N GLY A 92 -13.91 3.92 1.01
CA GLY A 92 -13.52 5.01 1.89
C GLY A 92 -12.14 4.84 2.52
N VAL A 93 -11.84 5.75 3.43
CA VAL A 93 -10.58 5.82 4.17
C VAL A 93 -10.84 5.53 5.64
N LYS A 94 -10.01 4.69 6.24
CA LYS A 94 -9.97 4.47 7.69
C LYS A 94 -8.62 4.90 8.25
N ARG A 95 -8.64 5.72 9.29
CA ARG A 95 -7.43 6.00 10.08
C ARG A 95 -7.34 4.96 11.20
N CYS A 96 -6.20 4.32 11.31
CA CYS A 96 -5.99 3.23 12.26
C CYS A 96 -4.53 3.06 12.63
N SER A 97 -4.29 2.38 13.74
CA SER A 97 -2.94 2.00 14.13
C SER A 97 -2.40 0.98 13.14
N ILE A 98 -1.28 1.29 12.49
CA ILE A 98 -0.63 0.41 11.53
C ILE A 98 0.78 0.10 12.04
N SER A 99 1.15 -1.17 12.09
CA SER A 99 2.49 -1.60 12.46
C SER A 99 3.16 -2.34 11.31
N TYR A 100 4.30 -1.83 10.90
CA TYR A 100 5.22 -2.50 9.98
C TYR A 100 6.44 -3.00 10.75
N LYS A 101 6.90 -4.21 10.45
CA LYS A 101 8.12 -4.79 11.01
C LYS A 101 8.81 -5.66 9.97
N GLU A 102 10.10 -5.47 9.86
CA GLU A 102 11.01 -6.38 9.19
C GLU A 102 11.46 -7.47 10.17
N THR A 103 11.61 -8.68 9.67
CA THR A 103 12.05 -9.86 10.42
C THR A 103 13.10 -10.60 9.60
N ASP A 104 13.86 -11.50 10.20
CA ASP A 104 14.93 -12.25 9.52
C ASP A 104 14.43 -13.08 8.32
N ASP A 105 13.15 -13.46 8.32
CA ASP A 105 12.52 -14.32 7.33
C ASP A 105 11.47 -13.62 6.45
N GLY A 106 11.24 -12.31 6.64
CA GLY A 106 10.27 -11.55 5.85
C GLY A 106 9.74 -10.32 6.56
N TRP A 107 8.49 -9.99 6.32
CA TRP A 107 7.88 -8.76 6.79
C TRP A 107 6.50 -8.99 7.40
N SER A 108 6.12 -8.14 8.34
CA SER A 108 4.76 -8.11 8.89
C SER A 108 4.16 -6.71 8.79
N PHE A 109 2.88 -6.67 8.46
CA PHE A 109 2.08 -5.45 8.36
C PHE A 109 0.73 -5.70 9.03
N THR A 110 0.47 -5.03 10.14
CA THR A 110 -0.68 -5.35 10.99
C THR A 110 -1.53 -4.13 11.27
N ILE A 111 -2.85 -4.33 11.26
CA ILE A 111 -3.87 -3.38 11.69
C ILE A 111 -4.76 -4.15 12.67
N PRO A 112 -4.85 -3.75 13.95
CA PRO A 112 -5.63 -4.47 14.96
C PRO A 112 -7.05 -4.78 14.46
N GLU A 113 -7.50 -6.03 14.64
CA GLU A 113 -8.81 -6.55 14.25
C GLU A 113 -9.11 -6.59 12.75
N ILE A 114 -8.32 -5.91 11.90
CA ILE A 114 -8.52 -5.77 10.46
C ILE A 114 -7.56 -6.64 9.66
N LEU A 115 -6.26 -6.42 9.85
CA LEU A 115 -5.20 -7.04 9.06
C LEU A 115 -4.15 -7.66 9.96
N ASP A 116 -3.93 -8.95 9.78
CA ASP A 116 -2.77 -9.67 10.31
C ASP A 116 -1.99 -10.18 9.09
N GLY A 117 -1.18 -9.31 8.51
CA GLY A 117 -0.40 -9.57 7.30
C GLY A 117 1.03 -9.92 7.66
N ARG A 118 1.43 -11.15 7.35
CA ARG A 118 2.82 -11.59 7.44
C ARG A 118 3.20 -12.33 6.17
N ILE A 119 4.32 -11.95 5.60
CA ILE A 119 4.89 -12.63 4.44
C ILE A 119 6.31 -13.09 4.76
N GLU A 120 6.64 -14.26 4.24
CA GLU A 120 7.97 -14.87 4.34
C GLU A 120 8.54 -14.97 2.94
N HIS A 121 9.81 -14.60 2.76
CA HIS A 121 10.48 -14.75 1.47
C HIS A 121 10.69 -16.22 1.12
N GLU A 122 10.61 -16.55 -0.16
CA GLU A 122 10.98 -17.87 -0.64
C GLU A 122 12.51 -18.02 -0.66
N PRO A 123 13.04 -19.11 -0.08
CA PRO A 123 14.46 -19.34 -0.06
C PRO A 123 15.02 -19.58 -1.46
N GLY A 124 16.13 -18.93 -1.78
CA GLY A 124 16.88 -19.16 -3.01
C GLY A 124 17.61 -20.51 -3.00
N LYS A 125 18.31 -20.81 -4.09
CA LYS A 125 19.12 -22.01 -4.23
C LYS A 125 20.28 -22.05 -3.24
N ASP A 126 20.94 -20.92 -3.05
CA ASP A 126 22.08 -20.80 -2.17
C ASP A 126 21.65 -20.32 -0.77
N ARG A 127 22.35 -20.82 0.25
CA ARG A 127 22.00 -20.52 1.63
C ARG A 127 22.09 -19.03 1.93
N GLY A 128 21.01 -18.44 2.46
CA GLY A 128 20.90 -17.03 2.79
C GLY A 128 20.46 -16.14 1.62
N GLU A 129 20.30 -16.70 0.43
CA GLU A 129 19.71 -16.01 -0.70
C GLU A 129 18.19 -16.18 -0.73
N VAL A 130 17.52 -15.22 -1.35
CA VAL A 130 16.07 -15.22 -1.56
C VAL A 130 15.74 -15.26 -3.05
N VAL A 131 14.58 -15.76 -3.41
CA VAL A 131 14.12 -15.74 -4.80
C VAL A 131 13.75 -14.32 -5.20
N LYS A 132 14.39 -13.80 -6.26
CA LYS A 132 14.11 -12.49 -6.85
C LYS A 132 13.72 -12.63 -8.31
N VAL A 133 12.86 -11.74 -8.76
CA VAL A 133 12.55 -11.56 -10.19
C VAL A 133 12.89 -10.12 -10.54
N SER A 134 13.82 -9.95 -11.47
CA SER A 134 14.35 -8.65 -11.87
C SER A 134 14.02 -8.34 -13.34
N ASN A 135 14.22 -7.10 -13.75
CA ASN A 135 13.98 -6.61 -15.11
C ASN A 135 12.51 -6.74 -15.55
N LEU A 136 11.61 -6.49 -14.62
CA LEU A 136 10.17 -6.55 -14.87
C LEU A 136 9.67 -5.26 -15.53
N LYS A 137 8.74 -5.40 -16.46
CA LYS A 137 7.86 -4.31 -16.90
C LYS A 137 6.64 -4.21 -15.97
N TYR A 138 6.89 -4.24 -14.69
CA TYR A 138 5.86 -4.19 -13.67
C TYR A 138 5.74 -2.75 -13.15
N TRP A 139 4.52 -2.23 -13.12
CA TRP A 139 4.28 -0.83 -12.78
C TRP A 139 4.61 -0.49 -11.31
N VAL A 140 4.65 -1.47 -10.43
CA VAL A 140 4.99 -1.29 -9.01
C VAL A 140 6.50 -1.07 -8.86
N ALA A 141 7.30 -2.00 -9.37
CA ALA A 141 8.75 -1.97 -9.25
C ALA A 141 9.42 -2.84 -10.33
N PRO A 142 10.67 -2.54 -10.71
CA PRO A 142 11.42 -3.36 -11.69
C PRO A 142 11.96 -4.66 -11.12
N GLU A 143 11.98 -4.80 -9.80
CA GLU A 143 12.43 -6.02 -9.09
C GLU A 143 11.48 -6.33 -7.94
N ILE A 144 11.22 -7.60 -7.72
CA ILE A 144 10.44 -8.10 -6.59
C ILE A 144 11.18 -9.25 -5.89
N ILE A 145 11.02 -9.37 -4.60
CA ILE A 145 11.32 -10.55 -3.80
C ILE A 145 10.07 -11.41 -3.76
N VAL A 146 10.19 -12.68 -4.15
CA VAL A 146 9.08 -13.63 -4.13
C VAL A 146 8.85 -14.07 -2.69
N CYS A 147 7.61 -13.96 -2.25
CA CYS A 147 7.17 -14.28 -0.91
C CYS A 147 5.93 -15.16 -0.91
N LYS A 148 5.58 -15.65 0.25
CA LYS A 148 4.30 -16.32 0.54
C LYS A 148 3.69 -15.77 1.82
N GLY A 149 2.37 -15.78 1.90
CA GLY A 149 1.66 -15.53 3.14
C GLY A 149 2.00 -16.56 4.19
N SER A 150 2.47 -16.13 5.36
CA SER A 150 2.75 -17.03 6.47
C SER A 150 1.50 -17.36 7.31
N LYS A 151 1.67 -18.10 8.40
CA LYS A 151 0.61 -18.73 9.20
C LYS A 151 -0.53 -17.85 9.75
N ARG A 152 -0.61 -16.55 9.39
CA ARG A 152 -1.66 -15.61 9.80
C ARG A 152 -1.85 -14.44 8.84
N SER A 153 -1.75 -14.69 7.54
CA SER A 153 -2.02 -13.61 6.58
C SER A 153 -3.51 -13.50 6.31
N ARG A 154 -4.20 -12.63 7.05
CA ARG A 154 -5.66 -12.49 7.01
C ARG A 154 -6.08 -11.03 6.98
N ILE A 155 -7.16 -10.75 6.26
CA ILE A 155 -7.87 -9.48 6.34
C ILE A 155 -9.34 -9.72 6.67
N ARG A 156 -9.89 -8.89 7.55
CA ARG A 156 -11.31 -8.92 7.93
C ARG A 156 -11.83 -7.49 8.02
N ASP A 157 -12.44 -7.03 6.96
CA ASP A 157 -13.08 -5.72 6.92
C ASP A 157 -14.02 -5.58 5.73
N HIS A 158 -14.89 -4.58 5.75
CA HIS A 158 -15.84 -4.26 4.68
C HIS A 158 -16.63 -5.47 4.18
N GLY A 159 -16.99 -6.40 5.10
CA GLY A 159 -17.68 -7.64 4.76
C GLY A 159 -16.81 -8.71 4.11
N ARG A 160 -15.50 -8.50 3.99
CA ARG A 160 -14.52 -9.48 3.51
C ARG A 160 -13.87 -10.18 4.70
N ASN A 161 -13.59 -11.45 4.50
CA ASN A 161 -12.84 -12.27 5.45
C ASN A 161 -11.95 -13.21 4.63
N TRP A 162 -10.78 -12.70 4.25
CA TRP A 162 -9.85 -13.41 3.39
C TRP A 162 -8.68 -13.97 4.18
N ASP A 163 -8.28 -15.18 3.83
CA ASP A 163 -7.10 -15.86 4.36
C ASP A 163 -6.11 -16.05 3.19
N PHE A 164 -4.96 -15.44 3.31
CA PHE A 164 -3.86 -15.50 2.34
C PHE A 164 -2.74 -16.42 2.81
N THR A 165 -2.97 -17.23 3.85
CA THR A 165 -1.98 -18.16 4.37
C THR A 165 -1.54 -19.13 3.28
N GLY A 166 -0.25 -19.18 2.98
CA GLY A 166 0.33 -19.96 1.89
C GLY A 166 0.10 -19.41 0.48
N GLY A 167 -0.66 -18.30 0.35
CA GLY A 167 -0.87 -17.62 -0.94
C GLY A 167 0.39 -16.87 -1.39
N SER A 168 0.47 -16.60 -2.69
CA SER A 168 1.55 -15.80 -3.26
C SER A 168 1.57 -14.41 -2.67
N ALA A 169 2.76 -13.92 -2.40
CA ALA A 169 3.02 -12.56 -1.96
C ALA A 169 4.33 -12.05 -2.59
N GLU A 170 4.51 -10.76 -2.56
CA GLU A 170 5.72 -10.11 -3.05
C GLU A 170 6.11 -8.96 -2.14
N TYR A 171 7.40 -8.68 -2.10
CA TYR A 171 7.97 -7.48 -1.48
C TYR A 171 8.86 -6.77 -2.50
N CYS A 172 8.82 -5.45 -2.51
CA CYS A 172 9.70 -4.63 -3.33
C CYS A 172 9.89 -3.25 -2.69
N ALA A 173 11.06 -2.69 -2.92
CA ALA A 173 11.28 -1.27 -2.73
C ALA A 173 10.69 -0.50 -3.92
N VAL A 174 10.05 0.62 -3.65
CA VAL A 174 9.43 1.48 -4.67
C VAL A 174 9.98 2.89 -4.57
N ASP A 175 10.17 3.52 -5.72
CA ASP A 175 10.51 4.94 -5.86
C ASP A 175 9.47 5.57 -6.79
N TRP A 176 8.42 6.12 -6.19
CA TRP A 176 7.28 6.65 -6.91
C TRP A 176 7.25 8.18 -6.84
N ALA A 177 7.07 8.79 -8.01
CA ALA A 177 6.86 10.23 -8.15
C ALA A 177 5.52 10.53 -8.82
N GLY A 178 4.93 11.66 -8.46
CA GLY A 178 3.66 12.17 -8.97
C GLY A 178 3.78 13.56 -9.62
#